data_ce5e85bf0b7838bf0739ddfd74437f06
#
_entry.id   ce5e85bf0b7838bf0739ddfd74437f06
#
_cell.length_a   1.000
_cell.length_b   1.000
_cell.length_c   1.000
_cell.angle_alpha   90.00
_cell.angle_beta   90.00
_cell.angle_gamma   90.00
#
_symmetry.space_group_name_H-M   'P 1'
#
loop_
_entity.id
_entity.type
_entity.pdbx_description
1 polymer ?
#
loop_
_entity_poly.entity_id
_entity_poly.type
_entity_poly.pdbx_seq_one_letter_code
_entity_poly.pdbx_strand_id
1 'polypeptide(L)'
;MPLTKAGRTKALYAGSFDPVTRGHLDIIRKALLTFDSVHVAVGTNVRKQRMFSVEQSTDLIQRSLLDLWPEAEAILGETLEVGEY
;
A
#
# COMPACT_ATOMS: atom_id res chain seq x y z
N MET A 1 -1.60 6.10 26.84
CA MET A 1 -1.69 6.65 26.41
C MET A 1 -2.21 6.97 25.56
N PRO A 2 -2.68 7.20 25.45
CA PRO A 2 -3.16 7.36 24.49
C PRO A 2 -2.77 8.06 23.69
N LEU A 3 -2.78 7.82 23.25
CA LEU A 3 -2.43 8.29 22.44
C LEU A 3 -3.14 9.05 21.73
N THR A 4 -3.12 10.05 21.85
CA THR A 4 -3.84 10.82 21.11
C THR A 4 -3.23 10.84 19.86
N LYS A 5 -3.90 10.71 18.90
CA LYS A 5 -3.46 10.73 17.63
C LYS A 5 -3.57 12.05 17.06
N ALA A 6 -3.40 13.03 17.80
CA ALA A 6 -3.49 14.37 17.31
C ALA A 6 -2.60 14.56 16.13
N GLY A 7 -1.49 13.89 16.13
CA GLY A 7 -0.53 14.11 15.08
C GLY A 7 -0.80 13.34 13.83
N ARG A 8 -1.73 12.43 13.85
CA ARG A 8 -1.94 11.61 12.70
C ARG A 8 -0.70 10.86 12.35
N THR A 9 -0.66 9.60 12.56
CA THR A 9 0.47 8.76 12.21
C THR A 9 0.34 8.31 10.76
N LYS A 10 1.47 8.27 10.06
CA LYS A 10 1.53 7.84 8.68
C LYS A 10 2.57 6.76 8.53
N ALA A 11 2.31 5.80 7.67
CA ALA A 11 3.27 4.77 7.35
C ALA A 11 3.55 4.80 5.86
N LEU A 12 4.80 4.58 5.51
CA LEU A 12 5.22 4.44 4.12
C LEU A 12 5.72 3.02 3.94
N TYR A 13 5.10 2.28 3.06
CA TYR A 13 5.52 0.93 2.75
C TYR A 13 6.00 0.92 1.31
N ALA A 14 7.31 0.95 1.14
CA ALA A 14 7.92 1.08 -0.17
C ALA A 14 8.45 -0.27 -0.62
N GLY A 15 8.33 -0.54 -1.90
CA GLY A 15 8.85 -1.76 -2.48
C GLY A 15 8.65 -1.77 -3.97
N SER A 16 9.14 -2.80 -4.64
CA SER A 16 8.95 -2.93 -6.07
C SER A 16 7.62 -3.61 -6.41
N PHE A 17 7.13 -4.47 -5.53
CA PHE A 17 5.87 -5.19 -5.71
C PHE A 17 5.73 -5.74 -7.14
N ASP A 18 6.68 -6.55 -7.54
CA ASP A 18 6.80 -7.01 -8.91
C ASP A 18 6.88 -8.53 -8.98
N PRO A 19 5.78 -9.23 -8.77
CA PRO A 19 4.45 -8.72 -8.42
C PRO A 19 4.21 -8.61 -6.92
N VAL A 20 3.08 -8.05 -6.55
CA VAL A 20 2.63 -8.04 -5.18
C VAL A 20 2.31 -9.47 -4.75
N THR A 21 2.59 -9.78 -3.48
CA THR A 21 2.29 -11.10 -2.93
C THR A 21 1.31 -10.97 -1.78
N ARG A 22 0.80 -12.11 -1.33
CA ARG A 22 -0.10 -12.13 -0.20
C ARG A 22 0.55 -11.57 1.05
N GLY A 23 1.85 -11.81 1.21
CA GLY A 23 2.59 -11.25 2.34
C GLY A 23 2.60 -9.73 2.32
N HIS A 24 2.75 -9.14 1.14
CA HIS A 24 2.68 -7.69 1.00
C HIS A 24 1.31 -7.17 1.43
N LEU A 25 0.25 -7.85 0.99
CA LEU A 25 -1.10 -7.42 1.31
C LEU A 25 -1.38 -7.52 2.81
N ASP A 26 -0.86 -8.54 3.45
CA ASP A 26 -1.03 -8.71 4.89
C ASP A 26 -0.35 -7.58 5.66
N ILE A 27 0.83 -7.17 5.21
CA ILE A 27 1.56 -6.06 5.84
C ILE A 27 0.78 -4.76 5.68
N ILE A 28 0.23 -4.52 4.50
CA ILE A 28 -0.56 -3.32 4.25
C ILE A 28 -1.76 -3.28 5.19
N ARG A 29 -2.44 -4.41 5.33
CA ARG A 29 -3.61 -4.48 6.20
C ARG A 29 -3.24 -4.21 7.66
N LYS A 30 -2.14 -4.80 8.12
CA LYS A 30 -1.68 -4.60 9.48
C LYS A 30 -1.29 -3.14 9.71
N ALA A 31 -0.67 -2.52 8.71
CA ALA A 31 -0.30 -1.12 8.81
C ALA A 31 -1.53 -0.24 8.96
N LEU A 32 -2.60 -0.56 8.24
CA LEU A 32 -3.84 0.20 8.32
C LEU A 32 -4.50 0.08 9.68
N LEU A 33 -4.23 -1.00 10.41
CA LEU A 33 -4.74 -1.16 11.76
C LEU A 33 -3.90 -0.39 12.78
N THR A 34 -2.68 -0.05 12.43
CA THR A 34 -1.72 0.56 13.33
C THR A 34 -1.60 2.06 13.13
N PHE A 35 -1.64 2.51 11.88
CA PHE A 35 -1.40 3.91 11.54
C PHE A 35 -2.67 4.57 11.01
N ASP A 36 -2.73 5.88 11.12
CA ASP A 36 -3.89 6.63 10.64
C ASP A 36 -3.97 6.64 9.12
N SER A 37 -2.83 6.59 8.46
CA SER A 37 -2.82 6.51 7.01
C SER A 37 -1.61 5.71 6.55
N VAL A 38 -1.71 5.13 5.37
CA VAL A 38 -0.66 4.28 4.80
C VAL A 38 -0.50 4.64 3.34
N HIS A 39 0.73 4.85 2.92
CA HIS A 39 1.06 5.04 1.51
C HIS A 39 1.90 3.85 1.07
N VAL A 40 1.36 3.09 0.13
CA VAL A 40 2.08 1.99 -0.50
C VAL A 40 2.79 2.57 -1.71
N ALA A 41 4.10 2.66 -1.64
CA ALA A 41 4.89 3.34 -2.67
C ALA A 41 5.57 2.32 -3.55
N VAL A 42 5.19 2.29 -4.82
CA VAL A 42 5.77 1.36 -5.79
C VAL A 42 6.96 2.05 -6.42
N GLY A 43 8.14 1.50 -6.18
CA GLY A 43 9.35 2.10 -6.69
C GLY A 43 9.96 1.28 -7.80
N THR A 44 10.90 1.89 -8.51
CA THR A 44 11.65 1.22 -9.56
C THR A 44 13.12 1.18 -9.18
N ASN A 45 13.78 0.14 -9.64
CA ASN A 45 15.22 0.02 -9.50
C ASN A 45 15.79 -0.01 -10.90
N VAL A 46 16.57 1.00 -11.25
CA VAL A 46 17.11 1.12 -12.60
C VAL A 46 18.00 -0.06 -13.00
N ARG A 47 18.52 -0.77 -12.03
CA ARG A 47 19.38 -1.91 -12.30
C ARG A 47 18.60 -3.20 -12.50
N LYS A 48 17.31 -3.17 -12.23
CA LYS A 48 16.51 -4.38 -12.26
C LYS A 48 15.39 -4.22 -13.27
N GLN A 49 15.30 -5.16 -14.17
CA GLN A 49 14.23 -5.14 -15.15
C GLN A 49 12.96 -5.63 -14.49
N ARG A 50 11.91 -4.85 -14.59
CA ARG A 50 10.64 -5.20 -13.98
C ARG A 50 9.88 -6.19 -14.83
N MET A 51 9.14 -7.06 -14.17
CA MET A 51 8.22 -7.97 -14.83
C MET A 51 6.93 -7.23 -15.19
N PHE A 52 6.47 -6.35 -14.29
CA PHE A 52 5.30 -5.52 -14.51
C PHE A 52 5.69 -4.06 -14.41
N SER A 53 4.99 -3.21 -15.12
CA SER A 53 5.23 -1.77 -15.00
C SER A 53 4.76 -1.29 -13.63
N VAL A 54 5.18 -0.09 -13.25
CA VAL A 54 4.73 0.49 -11.99
C VAL A 54 3.21 0.64 -12.00
N GLU A 55 2.65 1.03 -13.14
CA GLU A 55 1.20 1.19 -13.25
C GLU A 55 0.48 -0.15 -13.09
N GLN A 56 1.01 -1.20 -13.70
CA GLN A 56 0.42 -2.52 -13.56
C GLN A 56 0.51 -3.02 -12.12
N SER A 57 1.64 -2.79 -11.48
CA SER A 57 1.82 -3.20 -10.09
C SER A 57 0.88 -2.44 -9.16
N THR A 58 0.73 -1.15 -9.40
CA THR A 58 -0.18 -0.32 -8.60
C THR A 58 -1.61 -0.82 -8.75
N ASP A 59 -2.03 -1.07 -9.97
CA ASP A 59 -3.37 -1.56 -10.24
C ASP A 59 -3.60 -2.92 -9.60
N LEU A 60 -2.61 -3.79 -9.69
CA LEU A 60 -2.72 -5.14 -9.13
C LEU A 60 -2.83 -5.10 -7.61
N ILE A 61 -2.07 -4.21 -6.97
CA ILE A 61 -2.16 -4.05 -5.52
C ILE A 61 -3.57 -3.61 -5.13
N GLN A 62 -4.09 -2.61 -5.80
CA GLN A 62 -5.42 -2.08 -5.49
C GLN A 62 -6.50 -3.14 -5.70
N ARG A 63 -6.46 -3.83 -6.81
CA ARG A 63 -7.45 -4.87 -7.09
C ARG A 63 -7.38 -6.00 -6.09
N SER A 64 -6.17 -6.42 -5.73
CA SER A 64 -6.01 -7.51 -4.79
C SER A 64 -6.51 -7.13 -3.41
N LEU A 65 -6.26 -5.90 -2.98
CA LEU A 65 -6.76 -5.42 -1.71
C LEU A 65 -8.28 -5.41 -1.69
N LEU A 66 -8.89 -4.94 -2.78
CA LEU A 66 -10.34 -4.86 -2.85
C LEU A 66 -10.98 -6.25 -2.93
N ASP A 67 -10.33 -7.19 -3.58
CA ASP A 67 -10.82 -8.56 -3.64
C ASP A 67 -10.84 -9.22 -2.27
N LEU A 68 -9.76 -9.04 -1.52
CA LEU A 68 -9.65 -9.64 -0.19
C LEU A 68 -10.41 -8.84 0.86
N TRP A 69 -10.61 -7.57 0.60
CA TRP A 69 -11.09 -6.66 1.61
C TRP A 69 -11.87 -5.52 0.95
N PRO A 70 -13.12 -5.80 0.57
CA PRO A 70 -13.91 -4.82 -0.18
C PRO A 70 -14.10 -3.47 0.52
N GLU A 71 -14.08 -3.45 1.86
CA GLU A 71 -14.21 -2.21 2.60
C GLU A 71 -13.09 -1.24 2.32
N ALA A 72 -11.99 -1.70 1.74
CA ALA A 72 -10.87 -0.82 1.46
C ALA A 72 -11.23 0.25 0.44
N GLU A 73 -12.28 0.04 -0.34
CA GLU A 73 -12.70 1.02 -1.33
C GLU A 73 -12.99 2.37 -0.68
N ALA A 74 -13.53 2.36 0.53
CA ALA A 74 -13.90 3.57 1.22
C ALA A 74 -12.72 4.42 1.65
N ILE A 75 -11.54 3.81 1.74
CA ILE A 75 -10.35 4.51 2.21
C ILE A 75 -9.29 4.71 1.14
N LEU A 76 -9.51 4.17 -0.06
CA LEU A 76 -8.57 4.38 -1.15
C LEU A 76 -8.57 5.85 -1.56
N GLY A 77 -7.38 6.40 -1.69
CA GLY A 77 -7.23 7.79 -2.08
C GLY A 77 -7.18 8.75 -0.91
N GLU A 78 -7.49 8.27 0.28
CA GLU A 78 -7.43 9.10 1.48
C GLU A 78 -6.52 8.44 2.51
N THR A 79 -7.08 7.51 3.26
CA THR A 79 -6.31 6.82 4.30
C THR A 79 -5.29 5.86 3.69
N LEU A 80 -5.64 5.25 2.58
CA LEU A 80 -4.76 4.32 1.90
C LEU A 80 -4.48 4.85 0.50
N GLU A 81 -3.22 5.16 0.23
CA GLU A 81 -2.78 5.59 -1.08
C GLU A 81 -1.87 4.54 -1.66
N VAL A 82 -2.02 4.23 -2.93
CA VAL A 82 -1.16 3.30 -3.63
C VAL A 82 -0.70 4.00 -4.90
N GLY A 83 0.59 4.09 -5.09
CA GLY A 83 1.08 4.77 -6.27
C GLY A 83 2.59 4.74 -6.38
N GLU A 84 3.10 5.40 -7.41
CA GLU A 84 4.52 5.47 -7.66
C GLU A 84 5.20 6.28 -6.56
N TYR A 85 6.39 5.83 -6.22
CA TYR A 85 7.18 6.48 -5.18
C TYR A 85 7.87 7.74 -5.70
#